data_5e222bb5e160474063d950fea6474a83
#
_entry.id   5e222bb5e160474063d950fea6474a83
#
_cell.length_a   1.000
_cell.length_b   1.000
_cell.length_c   1.000
_cell.angle_alpha   90.00
_cell.angle_beta   90.00
_cell.angle_gamma   90.00
#
_symmetry.space_group_name_H-M   'P 1'
#
loop_
_entity.id
_entity.type
_entity.pdbx_description
1 polymer ?
#
loop_
_entity_poly.entity_id
_entity_poly.type
_entity_poly.pdbx_seq_one_letter_code
_entity_poly.pdbx_strand_id
1 'polypeptide(L)'
;MLQLIATVVNVFPTAEFTDKKTGVVTPPGHKVQMQYSEPVKGGGEKIVLKDMNVRLYGDQYKKVIGKLVSVSVGIWVDEETRKPGLYIPDGSLPTVLNSKG
;
A
#
# COMPACT_ATOMS: atom_id res chain seq x y z
N MET A 1 -12.64 9.66 -2.07
CA MET A 1 -11.61 8.72 -1.61
C MET A 1 -10.24 9.20 -2.05
N LEU A 2 -9.28 9.00 -1.18
CA LEU A 2 -7.92 9.44 -1.49
C LEU A 2 -7.27 8.57 -2.55
N GLN A 3 -6.42 9.17 -3.36
CA GLN A 3 -5.63 8.45 -4.34
C GLN A 3 -4.15 8.60 -3.96
N LEU A 4 -3.46 7.49 -3.92
CA LEU A 4 -2.01 7.49 -3.71
C LEU A 4 -1.34 7.27 -5.05
N ILE A 5 -0.43 8.16 -5.41
CA ILE A 5 0.36 8.01 -6.63
C ILE A 5 1.74 7.51 -6.21
N ALA A 6 2.10 6.34 -6.66
CA ALA A 6 3.32 5.69 -6.23
C ALA A 6 3.84 4.72 -7.28
N THR A 7 5.11 4.37 -7.17
CA THR A 7 5.71 3.34 -8.02
C THR A 7 5.64 2.02 -7.27
N VAL A 8 5.13 0.99 -7.93
CA VAL A 8 5.11 -0.34 -7.34
C VAL A 8 6.50 -0.93 -7.49
N VAL A 9 7.15 -1.19 -6.36
CA VAL A 9 8.53 -1.68 -6.34
C VAL A 9 8.57 -3.20 -6.30
N ASN A 10 7.69 -3.78 -5.50
CA ASN A 10 7.68 -5.23 -5.33
C ASN A 10 6.32 -5.69 -4.84
N VAL A 11 6.01 -6.96 -5.08
CA VAL A 11 4.79 -7.59 -4.56
C VAL A 11 5.19 -8.99 -4.12
N PHE A 12 4.88 -9.32 -2.89
CA PHE A 12 5.22 -10.66 -2.40
C PHE A 12 4.07 -11.25 -1.58
N PRO A 13 3.96 -12.60 -1.57
CA PRO A 13 2.87 -13.25 -0.85
C PRO A 13 3.09 -13.18 0.65
N THR A 14 2.00 -13.22 1.40
CA THR A 14 2.03 -13.32 2.85
C THR A 14 1.37 -14.61 3.27
N ALA A 15 1.87 -15.22 4.34
CA ALA A 15 1.33 -16.45 4.87
C ALA A 15 0.13 -16.17 5.78
N GLU A 16 -0.67 -17.19 6.01
CA GLU A 16 -1.72 -17.12 7.00
C GLU A 16 -1.10 -16.85 8.36
N PHE A 17 -1.75 -16.01 9.12
CA PHE A 17 -1.28 -15.64 10.45
C PHE A 17 -2.41 -15.77 11.46
N THR A 18 -2.11 -16.40 12.59
CA THR A 18 -3.06 -16.52 13.69
C THR A 18 -2.55 -15.72 14.88
N ASP A 19 -3.36 -14.78 15.35
CA ASP A 19 -3.01 -13.99 16.52
C ASP A 19 -3.20 -14.87 17.76
N LYS A 20 -2.14 -15.07 18.50
CA LYS A 20 -2.16 -15.95 19.67
C LYS A 20 -3.02 -15.40 20.81
N LYS A 21 -3.20 -14.10 20.88
CA LYS A 21 -3.98 -13.49 21.95
C LYS A 21 -5.48 -13.53 21.68
N THR A 22 -5.89 -13.32 20.46
CA THR A 22 -7.30 -13.23 20.11
C THR A 22 -7.82 -14.44 19.37
N GLY A 23 -6.94 -15.27 18.83
CA GLY A 23 -7.34 -16.41 18.02
C GLY A 23 -7.79 -16.03 16.61
N VAL A 24 -7.71 -14.75 16.28
CA VAL A 24 -8.13 -14.29 14.96
C VAL A 24 -7.14 -14.78 13.91
N VAL A 25 -7.68 -15.34 12.83
CA VAL A 25 -6.89 -15.84 11.71
C VAL A 25 -6.93 -14.85 10.58
N THR A 26 -5.75 -14.40 10.14
CA THR A 26 -5.64 -13.56 8.95
C THR A 26 -5.30 -14.45 7.78
N PRO A 27 -6.13 -14.49 6.75
CA PRO A 27 -5.86 -15.36 5.60
C PRO A 27 -4.65 -14.88 4.82
N PRO A 28 -4.04 -15.75 4.01
CA PRO A 28 -2.91 -15.36 3.18
C PRO A 28 -3.32 -14.32 2.16
N GLY A 29 -2.40 -13.45 1.81
CA GLY A 29 -2.64 -12.40 0.84
C GLY A 29 -1.33 -11.95 0.24
N HIS A 30 -1.20 -10.66 0.00
CA HIS A 30 0.00 -10.09 -0.59
C HIS A 30 0.37 -8.79 0.10
N LYS A 31 1.65 -8.45 0.05
CA LYS A 31 2.12 -7.12 0.42
C LYS A 31 2.67 -6.46 -0.81
N VAL A 32 2.30 -5.21 -0.98
CA VAL A 32 2.76 -4.39 -2.10
C VAL A 32 3.67 -3.32 -1.54
N GLN A 33 4.91 -3.29 -2.01
CA GLN A 33 5.84 -2.23 -1.64
C GLN A 33 5.69 -1.09 -2.63
N MET A 34 5.44 0.10 -2.11
CA MET A 34 5.25 1.29 -2.94
C MET A 34 6.22 2.38 -2.53
N GLN A 35 6.72 3.09 -3.52
CA GLN A 35 7.64 4.19 -3.32
C GLN A 35 6.97 5.47 -3.77
N TYR A 36 6.97 6.48 -2.91
CA TYR A 36 6.39 7.77 -3.22
C TYR A 36 7.13 8.87 -2.46
N SER A 37 6.79 10.12 -2.78
CA SER A 37 7.43 11.27 -2.15
C SER A 37 6.50 11.91 -1.14
N GLU A 38 7.06 12.37 -0.04
CA GLU A 38 6.34 13.14 0.97
C GLU A 38 7.05 14.47 1.19
N PRO A 39 6.30 15.56 1.39
CA PRO A 39 6.93 16.84 1.71
C PRO A 39 7.55 16.77 3.11
N VAL A 40 8.66 17.45 3.28
CA VAL A 40 9.31 17.54 4.58
C VAL A 40 9.27 18.96 5.11
N LYS A 41 9.34 19.09 6.43
CA LYS A 41 9.37 20.37 7.07
C LYS A 41 10.60 21.13 6.60
N GLY A 42 10.42 22.38 6.28
CA GLY A 42 11.55 23.20 5.85
C GLY A 42 11.80 23.18 4.35
N GLY A 43 10.98 22.47 3.62
CA GLY A 43 11.09 22.40 2.16
C GLY A 43 11.69 21.11 1.67
N GLY A 44 11.45 20.81 0.42
CA GLY A 44 11.95 19.59 -0.20
C GLY A 44 11.02 18.43 0.02
N GLU A 45 11.42 17.27 -0.48
CA GLU A 45 10.65 16.05 -0.40
C GLU A 45 11.56 14.86 -0.05
N LYS A 46 11.02 13.90 0.63
CA LYS A 46 11.75 12.66 0.91
C LYS A 46 11.06 11.50 0.24
N ILE A 47 11.83 10.50 -0.11
CA ILE A 47 11.33 9.27 -0.70
C ILE A 47 10.92 8.33 0.43
N VAL A 48 9.72 7.79 0.33
CA VAL A 48 9.18 6.85 1.31
C VAL A 48 8.94 5.52 0.63
N LEU A 49 9.36 4.45 1.27
CA LEU A 49 9.07 3.10 0.83
C LEU A 49 8.12 2.50 1.86
N LYS A 50 6.95 2.09 1.43
CA LYS A 50 5.93 1.61 2.34
C LYS A 50 5.32 0.30 1.85
N ASP A 51 5.15 -0.64 2.77
CA ASP A 51 4.47 -1.91 2.50
C ASP A 51 3.00 -1.76 2.85
N MET A 52 2.13 -2.24 1.98
CA MET A 52 0.70 -2.24 2.23
C MET A 52 0.13 -3.63 1.95
N ASN A 53 -0.82 -4.04 2.78
CA ASN A 53 -1.48 -5.33 2.58
C ASN A 53 -2.52 -5.22 1.48
N VAL A 54 -2.53 -6.21 0.60
CA VAL A 54 -3.54 -6.34 -0.44
C VAL A 54 -4.10 -7.74 -0.35
N ARG A 55 -5.36 -7.85 0.04
CA ARG A 55 -6.00 -9.14 0.21
C ARG A 55 -6.46 -9.71 -1.12
N LEU A 56 -6.98 -8.85 -1.98
CA LEU A 56 -7.47 -9.22 -3.29
C LEU A 56 -6.60 -8.59 -4.37
N TYR A 57 -6.59 -9.22 -5.54
CA TYR A 57 -5.91 -8.66 -6.71
C TYR A 57 -4.40 -8.51 -6.61
N GLY A 58 -3.77 -9.36 -5.80
CA GLY A 58 -2.30 -9.34 -5.72
C GLY A 58 -1.65 -9.51 -7.09
N ASP A 59 -2.24 -10.34 -7.95
CA ASP A 59 -1.70 -10.56 -9.28
C ASP A 59 -1.78 -9.31 -10.15
N GLN A 60 -2.80 -8.48 -9.95
CA GLN A 60 -2.92 -7.24 -10.71
C GLN A 60 -1.80 -6.27 -10.33
N TYR A 61 -1.42 -6.26 -9.06
CA TYR A 61 -0.32 -5.43 -8.61
C TYR A 61 1.02 -5.96 -9.11
N LYS A 62 1.17 -7.27 -9.24
CA LYS A 62 2.40 -7.86 -9.79
C LYS A 62 2.63 -7.41 -11.23
N LYS A 63 1.57 -7.24 -11.99
CA LYS A 63 1.67 -6.85 -13.39
C LYS A 63 2.17 -5.42 -13.59
N VAL A 64 2.12 -4.62 -12.54
CA VAL A 64 2.52 -3.21 -12.63
C VAL A 64 3.78 -2.88 -11.84
N ILE A 65 4.54 -3.89 -11.46
CA ILE A 65 5.83 -3.66 -10.80
C ILE A 65 6.71 -2.81 -11.71
N GLY A 66 7.30 -1.77 -11.12
CA GLY A 66 8.14 -0.83 -11.86
C GLY A 66 7.37 0.31 -12.50
N LYS A 67 6.06 0.32 -12.39
CA LYS A 67 5.23 1.34 -13.02
C LYS A 67 4.66 2.30 -11.98
N LEU A 68 4.43 3.53 -12.42
CA LEU A 68 3.77 4.54 -11.60
C LEU A 68 2.26 4.28 -11.69
N VAL A 69 1.62 4.17 -10.53
CA VAL A 69 0.19 3.88 -10.48
C VAL A 69 -0.52 4.84 -9.54
N SER A 70 -1.84 4.91 -9.71
CA SER A 70 -2.75 5.59 -8.79
C SER A 70 -3.60 4.52 -8.15
N VAL A 71 -3.67 4.52 -6.82
CA VAL A 71 -4.43 3.53 -6.06
C VAL A 71 -5.31 4.24 -5.06
N SER A 72 -6.57 3.81 -4.97
CA SER A 72 -7.46 4.33 -3.94
C SER A 72 -7.02 3.82 -2.58
N VAL A 73 -6.89 4.71 -1.62
CA VAL A 73 -6.46 4.34 -0.27
C VAL A 73 -7.40 4.96 0.76
N GLY A 74 -7.47 4.34 1.92
CA GLY A 74 -8.16 4.90 3.07
C GLY A 74 -7.16 5.30 4.12
N ILE A 75 -7.62 6.06 5.11
CA ILE A 75 -6.79 6.49 6.22
C ILE A 75 -7.36 5.89 7.50
N TRP A 76 -6.48 5.34 8.33
CA TRP A 76 -6.87 4.92 9.67
C TRP A 76 -5.97 5.64 10.68
N VAL A 77 -6.42 5.74 11.91
CA VAL A 77 -5.66 6.37 12.97
C VAL A 77 -5.47 5.37 14.09
N ASP A 78 -4.22 5.19 14.50
CA ASP A 78 -3.91 4.32 15.63
C ASP A 78 -4.39 5.00 16.92
N GLU A 79 -5.21 4.31 17.69
CA GLU A 79 -5.78 4.88 18.90
C GLU A 79 -4.76 5.20 19.96
N GLU A 80 -3.69 4.43 20.03
CA GLU A 80 -2.65 4.64 21.04
C GLU A 80 -1.68 5.74 20.65
N THR A 81 -1.18 5.72 19.42
CA THR A 81 -0.17 6.67 18.98
C THR A 81 -0.76 7.90 18.31
N ARG A 82 -2.01 7.85 17.92
CA ARG A 82 -2.70 8.90 17.18
C ARG A 82 -2.05 9.19 15.83
N LYS A 83 -1.26 8.27 15.32
CA LYS A 83 -0.62 8.44 14.02
C LYS A 83 -1.51 7.88 12.92
N PRO A 84 -1.60 8.58 11.79
CA PRO A 84 -2.38 8.06 10.66
C PRO A 84 -1.61 7.01 9.90
N GLY A 85 -2.33 6.07 9.34
CA GLY A 85 -1.78 5.06 8.44
C GLY A 85 -2.64 4.98 7.20
N LEU A 86 -2.07 4.44 6.14
CA LEU A 86 -2.78 4.23 4.89
C LEU A 86 -3.07 2.74 4.70
N TYR A 87 -4.19 2.44 4.09
CA TYR A 87 -4.52 1.07 3.73
C TYR A 87 -5.18 1.03 2.37
N ILE A 88 -5.08 -0.13 1.72
CA ILE A 88 -5.73 -0.33 0.42
C ILE A 88 -7.03 -1.08 0.68
N PRO A 89 -8.19 -0.46 0.43
CA PRO A 89 -9.47 -1.15 0.61
C PRO A 89 -9.57 -2.37 -0.30
N ASP A 90 -10.27 -3.40 0.16
CA ASP A 90 -10.50 -4.58 -0.65
C ASP A 90 -11.18 -4.17 -1.95
N GLY A 91 -10.71 -4.71 -3.05
CA GLY A 91 -11.28 -4.41 -4.35
C GLY A 91 -10.64 -3.24 -5.07
N SER A 92 -9.70 -2.54 -4.44
CA SER A 92 -9.01 -1.44 -5.11
C SER A 92 -7.98 -1.99 -6.08
N LEU A 93 -8.02 -1.51 -7.31
CA LEU A 93 -7.08 -1.91 -8.35
C LEU A 93 -6.14 -0.76 -8.67
N PRO A 94 -4.89 -1.07 -9.03
CA PRO A 94 -3.96 -0.02 -9.43
C PRO A 94 -4.29 0.45 -10.84
N THR A 95 -4.24 1.76 -11.04
CA THR A 95 -4.40 2.34 -12.36
C THR A 95 -3.05 2.84 -12.81
N VAL A 96 -2.54 2.29 -13.90
CA VAL A 96 -1.24 2.71 -14.43
C VAL A 96 -1.37 4.11 -14.98
N LEU A 97 -0.47 4.98 -14.54
CA LEU A 97 -0.42 6.34 -15.05
C LEU A 97 0.52 6.35 -16.24
N ASN A 98 0.00 6.84 -17.34
CA ASN A 98 0.79 6.93 -18.53
C ASN A 98 1.66 8.16 -18.47
N SER A 99 2.88 7.95 -18.08
CA SER A 99 3.80 9.07 -17.96
C SER A 99 4.42 9.37 -19.31
N LYS A 100 3.63 9.42 -20.30
CA LYS A 100 4.08 9.70 -21.60
C LYS A 100 5.09 10.78 -21.58
N GLY A 101 6.16 10.38 -21.39
CA GLY A 101 7.29 11.30 -21.15
C GLY A 101 7.52 12.08 -22.29
#